data_87c21eec8d49bd0ea610e6f9c9d75629
#
_entry.id   87c21eec8d49bd0ea610e6f9c9d75629
#
_cell.length_a   1.000
_cell.length_b   1.000
_cell.length_c   1.000
_cell.angle_alpha   90.00
_cell.angle_beta   90.00
_cell.angle_gamma   90.00
#
_symmetry.space_group_name_H-M   'P 1'
#
loop_
_entity.id
_entity.type
_entity.pdbx_description
1 polymer ?
#
loop_
_entity_poly.entity_id
_entity_poly.type
_entity_poly.pdbx_seq_one_letter_code
_entity_poly.pdbx_strand_id
1 'polypeptide(L)'
;EKVARIASGRTNLQTYGDTMFTEKTPLDPRSPYSASKTASDMIVMAYGETYKFPFNITRCSNNYGPYHFPEKLIPLIIKNILAGKKLPVYGKGDNVRDWLYVDDHCKGIDMVVSNAPIGEIYNIGGFNEEQNINIVKLTIDTIAKIMSEELEYQKVLTTDLANINYDLITYVQDRLGHDARYAIDPTKIVTELGWYPETPFTVGIEKTIRWYLDNQAWVNEVLQATSHR
;
A
#
# COMPACT_ATOMS: atom_id res chain seq x y z
N GLU A 1 -10.27 9.76 21.00
CA GLU A 1 -11.35 8.75 20.94
C GLU A 1 -11.39 8.02 19.58
N LYS A 2 -11.34 8.74 18.45
CA LYS A 2 -11.26 8.13 17.11
C LYS A 2 -10.00 7.27 16.93
N VAL A 3 -8.84 7.77 17.36
CA VAL A 3 -7.57 7.01 17.31
C VAL A 3 -7.66 5.75 18.15
N ALA A 4 -8.19 5.84 19.37
CA ALA A 4 -8.37 4.69 20.24
C ALA A 4 -9.34 3.65 19.64
N ARG A 5 -10.40 4.10 18.97
CA ARG A 5 -11.36 3.20 18.30
C ARG A 5 -10.76 2.51 17.08
N ILE A 6 -9.94 3.21 16.30
CA ILE A 6 -9.19 2.64 15.18
C ILE A 6 -8.15 1.65 15.70
N ALA A 7 -7.42 2.01 16.75
CA ALA A 7 -6.42 1.17 17.39
C ALA A 7 -7.02 -0.08 18.05
N SER A 8 -8.16 0.04 18.75
CA SER A 8 -8.79 -1.08 19.48
C SER A 8 -9.26 -2.23 18.59
N GLY A 9 -9.50 -1.97 17.32
CA GLY A 9 -9.85 -2.99 16.33
C GLY A 9 -8.66 -3.66 15.64
N ARG A 10 -7.41 -3.26 15.97
CA ARG A 10 -6.19 -3.68 15.25
C ARG A 10 -5.11 -4.14 16.21
N THR A 11 -4.94 -5.46 16.31
CA THR A 11 -3.93 -6.10 17.17
C THR A 11 -2.50 -5.64 16.88
N ASN A 12 -2.22 -5.18 15.68
CA ASN A 12 -0.89 -4.76 15.23
C ASN A 12 -0.39 -3.49 15.93
N LEU A 13 -1.27 -2.52 16.17
CA LEU A 13 -0.91 -1.30 16.92
C LEU A 13 -0.52 -1.58 18.36
N GLN A 14 -1.20 -2.54 19.00
CA GLN A 14 -0.85 -2.96 20.36
C GLN A 14 0.52 -3.63 20.42
N THR A 15 0.93 -4.31 19.34
CA THR A 15 2.21 -5.02 19.26
C THR A 15 3.38 -4.11 18.91
N TYR A 16 3.15 -3.02 18.16
CA TYR A 16 4.21 -2.21 17.57
C TYR A 16 4.14 -0.71 17.91
N GLY A 17 3.18 -0.26 18.73
CA GLY A 17 2.83 1.14 18.98
C GLY A 17 4.00 2.11 19.15
N ASP A 18 4.96 1.78 19.99
CA ASP A 18 6.10 2.65 20.31
C ASP A 18 7.21 2.68 19.25
N THR A 19 7.08 1.91 18.16
CA THR A 19 8.10 1.78 17.11
C THR A 19 7.63 2.28 15.74
N MET A 20 6.52 3.03 15.69
CA MET A 20 6.04 3.64 14.45
C MET A 20 6.80 4.94 14.15
N PHE A 21 7.01 5.21 12.86
CA PHE A 21 7.65 6.45 12.42
C PHE A 21 6.67 7.62 12.52
N THR A 22 7.01 8.61 13.33
CA THR A 22 6.30 9.89 13.41
C THR A 22 6.89 10.90 12.44
N GLU A 23 6.25 12.06 12.29
CA GLU A 23 6.78 13.18 11.50
C GLU A 23 8.11 13.73 12.03
N LYS A 24 8.39 13.50 13.33
CA LYS A 24 9.62 13.93 14.02
C LYS A 24 10.73 12.89 13.99
N THR A 25 10.46 11.69 13.52
CA THR A 25 11.49 10.63 13.40
C THR A 25 12.59 11.10 12.43
N PRO A 26 13.87 11.05 12.84
CA PRO A 26 14.98 11.43 11.98
C PRO A 26 14.99 10.65 10.68
N LEU A 27 15.27 11.33 9.58
CA LEU A 27 15.44 10.69 8.28
C LEU A 27 16.82 10.01 8.22
N ASP A 28 16.85 8.69 8.04
CA ASP A 28 18.05 7.88 7.94
C ASP A 28 17.97 6.94 6.72
N PRO A 29 18.16 7.46 5.50
CA PRO A 29 17.99 6.68 4.28
C PRO A 29 19.10 5.62 4.13
N ARG A 30 18.71 4.37 3.88
CA ARG A 30 19.61 3.22 3.72
C ARG A 30 19.72 2.72 2.27
N SER A 31 19.09 3.40 1.33
CA SER A 31 19.17 3.08 -0.10
C SER A 31 19.22 4.35 -0.94
N PRO A 32 19.76 4.30 -2.19
CA PRO A 32 19.71 5.43 -3.12
C PRO A 32 18.30 5.96 -3.35
N TYR A 33 17.31 5.07 -3.43
CA TYR A 33 15.91 5.45 -3.56
C TYR A 33 15.42 6.23 -2.33
N SER A 34 15.66 5.72 -1.13
CA SER A 34 15.28 6.41 0.12
C SER A 34 15.98 7.76 0.24
N ALA A 35 17.26 7.83 -0.14
CA ALA A 35 18.01 9.09 -0.16
C ALA A 35 17.39 10.12 -1.12
N SER A 36 16.97 9.70 -2.31
CA SER A 36 16.30 10.60 -3.28
C SER A 36 14.97 11.12 -2.75
N LYS A 37 14.20 10.30 -2.03
CA LYS A 37 12.94 10.72 -1.39
C LYS A 37 13.19 11.71 -0.25
N THR A 38 14.20 11.44 0.58
CA THR A 38 14.64 12.39 1.62
C THR A 38 15.07 13.72 1.02
N ALA A 39 15.85 13.69 -0.06
CA ALA A 39 16.28 14.90 -0.76
C ALA A 39 15.09 15.73 -1.28
N SER A 40 14.03 15.08 -1.75
CA SER A 40 12.79 15.76 -2.16
C SER A 40 12.16 16.56 -1.03
N ASP A 41 12.03 15.97 0.17
CA ASP A 41 11.52 16.67 1.35
C ASP A 41 12.40 17.87 1.69
N MET A 42 13.73 17.67 1.72
CA MET A 42 14.69 18.74 2.05
C MET A 42 14.65 19.91 1.05
N ILE A 43 14.49 19.62 -0.24
CA ILE A 43 14.37 20.66 -1.28
C ILE A 43 13.09 21.47 -1.06
N VAL A 44 11.95 20.83 -0.80
CA VAL A 44 10.68 21.52 -0.55
C VAL A 44 10.80 22.43 0.68
N MET A 45 11.37 21.93 1.78
CA MET A 45 11.59 22.71 3.00
C MET A 45 12.53 23.90 2.75
N ALA A 46 13.62 23.70 1.98
CA ALA A 46 14.54 24.77 1.62
C ALA A 46 13.87 25.87 0.79
N TYR A 47 12.99 25.52 -0.15
CA TYR A 47 12.19 26.51 -0.90
C TYR A 47 11.25 27.29 0.01
N GLY A 48 10.58 26.61 0.94
CA GLY A 48 9.75 27.27 1.95
C GLY A 48 10.53 28.29 2.78
N GLU A 49 11.72 27.88 3.27
CA GLU A 49 12.54 28.76 4.11
C GLU A 49 13.14 29.94 3.32
N THR A 50 13.71 29.66 2.15
CA THR A 50 14.42 30.67 1.35
C THR A 50 13.46 31.65 0.67
N TYR A 51 12.40 31.14 0.05
CA TYR A 51 11.52 31.94 -0.81
C TYR A 51 10.13 32.17 -0.21
N LYS A 52 9.91 31.72 1.02
CA LYS A 52 8.60 31.77 1.70
C LYS A 52 7.50 31.11 0.85
N PHE A 53 7.89 30.08 0.09
CA PHE A 53 6.97 29.30 -0.73
C PHE A 53 6.03 28.50 0.18
N PRO A 54 4.70 28.62 0.02
CA PRO A 54 3.75 27.86 0.82
C PRO A 54 3.81 26.39 0.43
N PHE A 55 4.03 25.52 1.42
CA PHE A 55 4.09 24.08 1.19
C PHE A 55 3.51 23.31 2.36
N ASN A 56 3.10 22.07 2.09
CA ASN A 56 2.93 21.00 3.07
C ASN A 56 3.58 19.73 2.51
N ILE A 57 4.05 18.85 3.38
CA ILE A 57 4.61 17.56 3.01
C ILE A 57 3.72 16.45 3.55
N THR A 58 3.33 15.50 2.69
CA THR A 58 2.67 14.28 3.11
C THR A 58 3.59 13.07 2.90
N ARG A 59 3.67 12.20 3.90
CA ARG A 59 4.39 10.93 3.84
C ARG A 59 3.39 9.81 4.03
N CYS A 60 3.24 8.95 3.03
CA CYS A 60 2.23 7.90 3.07
C CYS A 60 2.83 6.51 3.28
N SER A 61 2.02 5.60 3.81
CA SER A 61 2.28 4.17 3.82
C SER A 61 2.07 3.54 2.43
N ASN A 62 2.17 2.20 2.33
CA ASN A 62 1.96 1.50 1.07
C ASN A 62 0.53 1.66 0.58
N ASN A 63 0.37 2.27 -0.60
CA ASN A 63 -0.94 2.40 -1.22
C ASN A 63 -1.34 1.15 -2.00
N TYR A 64 -2.64 0.88 -2.07
CA TYR A 64 -3.23 -0.13 -2.93
C TYR A 64 -4.61 0.32 -3.39
N GLY A 65 -5.10 -0.23 -4.49
CA GLY A 65 -6.39 0.14 -5.06
C GLY A 65 -6.38 0.16 -6.58
N PRO A 66 -7.41 0.75 -7.19
CA PRO A 66 -7.49 1.02 -8.61
C PRO A 66 -6.27 1.75 -9.18
N TYR A 67 -5.96 1.50 -10.45
CA TYR A 67 -4.88 2.16 -11.20
C TYR A 67 -3.47 1.98 -10.64
N HIS A 68 -3.27 1.09 -9.66
CA HIS A 68 -1.93 0.78 -9.16
C HIS A 68 -1.15 0.04 -10.25
N PHE A 69 0.07 0.50 -10.53
CA PHE A 69 0.88 -0.01 -11.65
C PHE A 69 1.09 -1.53 -11.57
N PRO A 70 0.88 -2.30 -12.67
CA PRO A 70 0.81 -3.77 -12.65
C PRO A 70 2.07 -4.53 -12.22
N GLU A 71 3.21 -3.85 -12.03
CA GLU A 71 4.45 -4.42 -11.48
C GLU A 71 4.54 -4.32 -9.95
N LYS A 72 3.63 -3.57 -9.32
CA LYS A 72 3.59 -3.46 -7.86
C LYS A 72 2.97 -4.71 -7.25
N LEU A 73 3.23 -4.93 -5.95
CA LEU A 73 2.97 -6.21 -5.26
C LEU A 73 1.56 -6.75 -5.51
N ILE A 74 0.52 -6.01 -5.10
CA ILE A 74 -0.86 -6.50 -5.17
C ILE A 74 -1.33 -6.74 -6.62
N PRO A 75 -1.19 -5.78 -7.57
CA PRO A 75 -1.57 -6.05 -8.95
C PRO A 75 -0.76 -7.17 -9.62
N LEU A 76 0.53 -7.28 -9.28
CA LEU A 76 1.38 -8.37 -9.78
C LEU A 76 0.89 -9.74 -9.29
N ILE A 77 0.52 -9.84 -8.01
CA ILE A 77 -0.07 -11.06 -7.44
C ILE A 77 -1.37 -11.39 -8.18
N ILE A 78 -2.29 -10.45 -8.33
CA ILE A 78 -3.56 -10.65 -9.05
C ILE A 78 -3.28 -11.18 -10.46
N LYS A 79 -2.43 -10.49 -11.23
CA LYS A 79 -2.06 -10.90 -12.59
C LYS A 79 -1.49 -12.32 -12.66
N ASN A 80 -0.60 -12.66 -11.74
CA ASN A 80 0.04 -13.97 -11.72
C ASN A 80 -0.95 -15.07 -11.33
N ILE A 81 -1.84 -14.83 -10.38
CA ILE A 81 -2.91 -15.78 -10.00
C ILE A 81 -3.80 -16.08 -11.20
N LEU A 82 -4.27 -15.05 -11.91
CA LEU A 82 -5.14 -15.22 -13.09
C LEU A 82 -4.45 -16.02 -14.21
N ALA A 83 -3.13 -15.99 -14.25
CA ALA A 83 -2.31 -16.72 -15.21
C ALA A 83 -1.76 -18.06 -14.68
N GLY A 84 -2.10 -18.49 -13.47
CA GLY A 84 -1.57 -19.70 -12.85
C GLY A 84 -0.05 -19.68 -12.65
N LYS A 85 0.55 -18.48 -12.58
CA LYS A 85 2.00 -18.31 -12.42
C LYS A 85 2.40 -18.28 -10.95
N LYS A 86 3.64 -18.70 -10.68
CA LYS A 86 4.19 -18.65 -9.32
C LYS A 86 4.23 -17.23 -8.76
N LEU A 87 4.00 -17.13 -7.46
CA LEU A 87 4.00 -15.90 -6.68
C LEU A 87 5.31 -15.85 -5.87
N PRO A 88 6.31 -15.07 -6.32
CA PRO A 88 7.57 -14.99 -5.60
C PRO A 88 7.39 -14.22 -4.30
N VAL A 89 7.68 -14.85 -3.18
CA VAL A 89 7.70 -14.26 -1.83
C VAL A 89 9.16 -14.14 -1.40
N TYR A 90 9.61 -12.92 -1.14
CA TYR A 90 10.97 -12.64 -0.72
C TYR A 90 11.22 -13.10 0.71
N GLY A 91 12.34 -13.79 0.96
CA GLY A 91 12.68 -14.35 2.25
C GLY A 91 11.61 -15.30 2.77
N LYS A 92 11.12 -15.07 3.97
CA LYS A 92 9.99 -15.80 4.57
C LYS A 92 8.64 -15.11 4.35
N GLY A 93 8.64 -13.91 3.74
CA GLY A 93 7.45 -13.08 3.58
C GLY A 93 7.00 -12.39 4.86
N ASP A 94 7.86 -12.33 5.87
CA ASP A 94 7.59 -11.77 7.19
C ASP A 94 7.82 -10.24 7.28
N ASN A 95 8.27 -9.62 6.19
CA ASN A 95 8.35 -8.17 6.11
C ASN A 95 6.96 -7.53 6.32
N VAL A 96 6.88 -6.60 7.25
CA VAL A 96 5.65 -5.92 7.63
C VAL A 96 5.53 -4.58 6.88
N ARG A 97 4.35 -4.32 6.34
CA ARG A 97 3.99 -3.05 5.68
C ARG A 97 2.63 -2.58 6.17
N ASP A 98 2.50 -1.27 6.33
CA ASP A 98 1.20 -0.64 6.52
C ASP A 98 0.56 -0.37 5.16
N TRP A 99 -0.72 -0.73 5.00
CA TRP A 99 -1.46 -0.66 3.75
C TRP A 99 -2.62 0.32 3.83
N LEU A 100 -2.64 1.27 2.91
CA LEU A 100 -3.63 2.34 2.83
C LEU A 100 -4.39 2.28 1.51
N TYR A 101 -5.71 2.22 1.56
CA TYR A 101 -6.54 2.26 0.37
C TYR A 101 -6.41 3.63 -0.33
N VAL A 102 -6.28 3.62 -1.65
CA VAL A 102 -5.91 4.82 -2.42
C VAL A 102 -6.90 5.97 -2.27
N ASP A 103 -8.22 5.68 -2.21
CA ASP A 103 -9.22 6.74 -2.03
C ASP A 103 -9.10 7.42 -0.66
N ASP A 104 -8.78 6.66 0.39
CA ASP A 104 -8.53 7.23 1.71
C ASP A 104 -7.28 8.10 1.72
N HIS A 105 -6.23 7.69 0.98
CA HIS A 105 -5.04 8.51 0.80
C HIS A 105 -5.35 9.83 0.07
N CYS A 106 -6.11 9.76 -1.03
CA CYS A 106 -6.53 10.97 -1.76
C CYS A 106 -7.32 11.93 -0.87
N LYS A 107 -8.26 11.42 -0.06
CA LYS A 107 -8.97 12.22 0.96
C LYS A 107 -8.01 12.85 1.98
N GLY A 108 -6.97 12.10 2.40
CA GLY A 108 -5.95 12.62 3.30
C GLY A 108 -5.16 13.77 2.70
N ILE A 109 -4.75 13.65 1.44
CA ILE A 109 -4.07 14.73 0.70
C ILE A 109 -4.98 15.95 0.58
N ASP A 110 -6.23 15.76 0.17
CA ASP A 110 -7.20 16.84 0.03
C ASP A 110 -7.43 17.56 1.37
N MET A 111 -7.52 16.81 2.47
CA MET A 111 -7.65 17.35 3.82
C MET A 111 -6.44 18.23 4.19
N VAL A 112 -5.22 17.77 3.90
CA VAL A 112 -4.00 18.55 4.16
C VAL A 112 -3.97 19.82 3.32
N VAL A 113 -4.24 19.73 2.02
CA VAL A 113 -4.26 20.90 1.12
C VAL A 113 -5.28 21.95 1.55
N SER A 114 -6.44 21.50 2.00
CA SER A 114 -7.58 22.40 2.31
C SER A 114 -7.53 22.98 3.73
N ASN A 115 -6.93 22.28 4.71
CA ASN A 115 -7.12 22.64 6.12
C ASN A 115 -5.82 22.72 6.94
N ALA A 116 -4.68 22.22 6.43
CA ALA A 116 -3.46 22.23 7.21
C ALA A 116 -2.81 23.61 7.25
N PRO A 117 -2.17 23.99 8.38
CA PRO A 117 -1.26 25.13 8.40
C PRO A 117 -0.11 24.91 7.40
N ILE A 118 0.33 26.02 6.77
CA ILE A 118 1.47 26.00 5.84
C ILE A 118 2.76 25.61 6.58
N GLY A 119 3.60 24.81 5.95
CA GLY A 119 4.90 24.39 6.48
C GLY A 119 4.85 23.09 7.28
N GLU A 120 3.68 22.48 7.42
CA GLU A 120 3.50 21.28 8.22
C GLU A 120 3.77 19.99 7.42
N ILE A 121 4.18 18.95 8.17
CA ILE A 121 4.39 17.61 7.65
C ILE A 121 3.34 16.68 8.28
N TYR A 122 2.72 15.83 7.48
CA TYR A 122 1.73 14.85 7.94
C TYR A 122 2.02 13.45 7.41
N ASN A 123 2.01 12.49 8.31
CA ASN A 123 1.96 11.09 7.96
C ASN A 123 0.53 10.67 7.61
N ILE A 124 0.34 9.97 6.50
CA ILE A 124 -0.95 9.42 6.07
C ILE A 124 -0.82 7.90 6.00
N GLY A 125 -1.27 7.20 7.04
CA GLY A 125 -1.13 5.75 7.21
C GLY A 125 -2.46 5.03 7.33
N GLY A 126 -2.43 3.72 7.03
CA GLY A 126 -3.63 2.88 7.01
C GLY A 126 -4.01 2.30 8.36
N PHE A 127 -3.15 2.39 9.38
CA PHE A 127 -3.26 1.61 10.62
C PHE A 127 -3.45 0.10 10.34
N ASN A 128 -2.91 -0.38 9.24
CA ASN A 128 -3.11 -1.74 8.76
C ASN A 128 -1.78 -2.38 8.40
N GLU A 129 -1.03 -2.75 9.44
CA GLU A 129 0.24 -3.45 9.28
C GLU A 129 -0.01 -4.93 9.00
N GLU A 130 0.51 -5.42 7.88
CA GLU A 130 0.40 -6.82 7.49
C GLU A 130 1.72 -7.37 6.96
N GLN A 131 1.97 -8.65 7.23
CA GLN A 131 3.07 -9.38 6.62
C GLN A 131 2.78 -9.62 5.14
N ASN A 132 3.81 -9.53 4.30
CA ASN A 132 3.67 -9.76 2.86
C ASN A 132 3.06 -11.12 2.53
N ILE A 133 3.41 -12.17 3.29
CA ILE A 133 2.83 -13.51 3.10
C ILE A 133 1.31 -13.54 3.36
N ASN A 134 0.82 -12.76 4.32
CA ASN A 134 -0.61 -12.67 4.61
C ASN A 134 -1.37 -11.96 3.48
N ILE A 135 -0.75 -10.91 2.88
CA ILE A 135 -1.30 -10.24 1.70
C ILE A 135 -1.43 -11.22 0.53
N VAL A 136 -0.40 -12.03 0.28
CA VAL A 136 -0.43 -13.03 -0.80
C VAL A 136 -1.54 -14.04 -0.57
N LYS A 137 -1.64 -14.61 0.63
CA LYS A 137 -2.67 -15.60 0.98
C LYS A 137 -4.08 -15.01 0.87
N LEU A 138 -4.31 -13.84 1.46
CA LEU A 138 -5.60 -13.16 1.40
C LEU A 138 -6.02 -12.86 -0.04
N THR A 139 -5.07 -12.47 -0.90
CA THR A 139 -5.36 -12.22 -2.32
C THR A 139 -5.76 -13.50 -3.04
N ILE A 140 -5.06 -14.64 -2.79
CA ILE A 140 -5.42 -15.94 -3.35
C ILE A 140 -6.83 -16.33 -2.91
N ASP A 141 -7.11 -16.28 -1.61
CA ASP A 141 -8.40 -16.70 -1.04
C ASP A 141 -9.56 -15.84 -1.58
N THR A 142 -9.34 -14.52 -1.67
CA THR A 142 -10.35 -13.58 -2.18
C THR A 142 -10.63 -13.82 -3.66
N ILE A 143 -9.60 -14.03 -4.49
CA ILE A 143 -9.80 -14.34 -5.92
C ILE A 143 -10.51 -15.69 -6.08
N ALA A 144 -10.07 -16.73 -5.37
CA ALA A 144 -10.72 -18.06 -5.44
C ALA A 144 -12.20 -17.97 -5.06
N LYS A 145 -12.53 -17.20 -4.01
CA LYS A 145 -13.91 -16.95 -3.60
C LYS A 145 -14.71 -16.27 -4.69
N ILE A 146 -14.24 -15.11 -5.20
CA ILE A 146 -14.92 -14.36 -6.26
C ILE A 146 -15.15 -15.23 -7.49
N MET A 147 -14.15 -15.99 -7.93
CA MET A 147 -14.26 -16.88 -9.09
C MET A 147 -15.23 -18.04 -8.89
N SER A 148 -15.41 -18.51 -7.65
CA SER A 148 -16.39 -19.57 -7.34
C SER A 148 -17.83 -19.07 -7.22
N GLU A 149 -18.00 -17.84 -6.74
CA GLU A 149 -19.33 -17.24 -6.53
C GLU A 149 -19.86 -16.53 -7.79
N GLU A 150 -18.98 -15.98 -8.64
CA GLU A 150 -19.31 -15.16 -9.79
C GLU A 150 -18.63 -15.74 -11.06
N LEU A 151 -19.29 -16.70 -11.70
CA LEU A 151 -18.74 -17.47 -12.83
C LEU A 151 -18.34 -16.60 -14.03
N GLU A 152 -18.91 -15.42 -14.16
CA GLU A 152 -18.57 -14.47 -15.22
C GLU A 152 -17.12 -13.99 -15.19
N TYR A 153 -16.50 -13.98 -14.00
CA TYR A 153 -15.08 -13.62 -13.87
C TYR A 153 -14.13 -14.75 -14.29
N GLN A 154 -14.60 -15.99 -14.40
CA GLN A 154 -13.74 -17.11 -14.85
C GLN A 154 -13.23 -16.91 -16.29
N LYS A 155 -13.91 -16.08 -17.10
CA LYS A 155 -13.47 -15.74 -18.47
C LYS A 155 -12.09 -15.06 -18.55
N VAL A 156 -11.63 -14.42 -17.46
CA VAL A 156 -10.31 -13.76 -17.42
C VAL A 156 -9.19 -14.69 -16.98
N LEU A 157 -9.52 -15.93 -16.55
CA LEU A 157 -8.54 -16.93 -16.17
C LEU A 157 -7.87 -17.52 -17.43
N THR A 158 -6.56 -17.71 -17.36
CA THR A 158 -5.79 -18.49 -18.34
C THR A 158 -5.27 -19.79 -17.71
N THR A 159 -5.83 -20.19 -16.58
CA THR A 159 -5.54 -21.44 -15.85
C THR A 159 -6.85 -22.01 -15.28
N ASP A 160 -6.83 -23.27 -14.85
CA ASP A 160 -7.96 -23.86 -14.15
C ASP A 160 -8.15 -23.25 -12.75
N LEU A 161 -9.40 -23.06 -12.34
CA LEU A 161 -9.73 -22.53 -11.01
C LEU A 161 -9.09 -23.35 -9.87
N ALA A 162 -8.99 -24.66 -10.03
CA ALA A 162 -8.33 -25.56 -9.06
C ALA A 162 -6.85 -25.23 -8.81
N ASN A 163 -6.19 -24.53 -9.75
CA ASN A 163 -4.81 -24.11 -9.59
C ASN A 163 -4.66 -22.83 -8.78
N ILE A 164 -5.78 -22.14 -8.45
CA ILE A 164 -5.76 -20.94 -7.60
C ILE A 164 -5.74 -21.40 -6.14
N ASN A 165 -4.56 -21.68 -5.64
CA ASN A 165 -4.32 -22.15 -4.28
C ASN A 165 -2.90 -21.75 -3.81
N TYR A 166 -2.53 -22.15 -2.59
CA TYR A 166 -1.25 -21.79 -1.99
C TYR A 166 -0.02 -22.44 -2.65
N ASP A 167 -0.20 -23.43 -3.52
CA ASP A 167 0.90 -24.03 -4.28
C ASP A 167 1.51 -23.03 -5.29
N LEU A 168 0.84 -21.93 -5.57
CA LEU A 168 1.39 -20.83 -6.36
C LEU A 168 2.53 -20.12 -5.61
N ILE A 169 2.57 -20.15 -4.28
CA ILE A 169 3.58 -19.44 -3.48
C ILE A 169 4.96 -20.09 -3.68
N THR A 170 5.96 -19.27 -3.98
CA THR A 170 7.34 -19.71 -4.11
C THR A 170 8.25 -18.74 -3.36
N TYR A 171 9.00 -19.25 -2.39
CA TYR A 171 9.94 -18.44 -1.63
C TYR A 171 11.22 -18.22 -2.44
N VAL A 172 11.68 -16.97 -2.51
CA VAL A 172 12.89 -16.56 -3.23
C VAL A 172 13.84 -15.81 -2.30
N GLN A 173 15.10 -15.66 -2.70
CA GLN A 173 16.08 -14.93 -1.91
C GLN A 173 15.61 -13.49 -1.65
N ASP A 174 15.77 -13.01 -0.42
CA ASP A 174 15.40 -11.65 -0.06
C ASP A 174 16.33 -10.60 -0.70
N ARG A 175 15.81 -9.39 -0.82
CA ARG A 175 16.53 -8.25 -1.40
C ARG A 175 17.56 -7.72 -0.40
N LEU A 176 18.71 -7.27 -0.91
CA LEU A 176 19.67 -6.54 -0.10
C LEU A 176 19.06 -5.21 0.39
N GLY A 177 19.20 -4.93 1.69
CA GLY A 177 18.67 -3.70 2.29
C GLY A 177 17.14 -3.62 2.33
N HIS A 178 16.46 -4.77 2.32
CA HIS A 178 15.01 -4.82 2.43
C HIS A 178 14.58 -4.53 3.88
N ASP A 179 13.78 -3.48 4.06
CA ASP A 179 13.26 -3.11 5.38
C ASP A 179 12.40 -4.22 5.97
N ALA A 180 12.74 -4.66 7.19
CA ALA A 180 11.94 -5.67 7.89
C ALA A 180 10.52 -5.16 8.19
N ARG A 181 10.40 -3.87 8.58
CA ARG A 181 9.12 -3.23 8.89
C ARG A 181 9.13 -1.77 8.44
N TYR A 182 8.04 -1.35 7.81
CA TYR A 182 7.76 0.04 7.49
C TYR A 182 6.33 0.38 7.90
N ALA A 183 6.20 1.12 9.00
CA ALA A 183 4.91 1.57 9.53
C ALA A 183 5.04 3.00 10.04
N ILE A 184 4.10 3.84 9.66
CA ILE A 184 4.04 5.25 10.04
C ILE A 184 2.90 5.51 11.00
N ASP A 185 3.09 6.48 11.88
CA ASP A 185 2.07 6.93 12.83
C ASP A 185 1.30 8.10 12.23
N PRO A 186 0.02 7.94 11.84
CA PRO A 186 -0.82 9.01 11.33
C PRO A 186 -1.59 9.76 12.43
N THR A 187 -1.23 9.64 13.70
CA THR A 187 -1.95 10.25 14.81
C THR A 187 -2.09 11.76 14.65
N LYS A 188 -1.07 12.44 14.12
CA LYS A 188 -1.10 13.89 13.90
C LYS A 188 -2.25 14.32 12.98
N ILE A 189 -2.36 13.72 11.79
CA ILE A 189 -3.43 14.08 10.84
C ILE A 189 -4.81 13.76 11.41
N VAL A 190 -4.92 12.66 12.17
CA VAL A 190 -6.18 12.30 12.83
C VAL A 190 -6.59 13.33 13.88
N THR A 191 -5.66 13.78 14.73
CA THR A 191 -5.96 14.68 15.84
C THR A 191 -6.12 16.12 15.41
N GLU A 192 -5.31 16.61 14.49
CA GLU A 192 -5.30 17.99 14.05
C GLU A 192 -6.33 18.28 12.96
N LEU A 193 -6.48 17.36 11.98
CA LEU A 193 -7.34 17.57 10.81
C LEU A 193 -8.61 16.69 10.81
N GLY A 194 -8.71 15.72 11.71
CA GLY A 194 -9.87 14.84 11.80
C GLY A 194 -9.96 13.77 10.71
N TRP A 195 -8.92 13.63 9.89
CA TRP A 195 -8.87 12.57 8.89
C TRP A 195 -8.51 11.21 9.52
N TYR A 196 -9.08 10.13 8.99
CA TYR A 196 -8.69 8.74 9.30
C TYR A 196 -9.04 7.83 8.13
N PRO A 197 -8.34 6.69 7.96
CA PRO A 197 -8.66 5.74 6.91
C PRO A 197 -9.99 5.05 7.20
N GLU A 198 -10.92 5.12 6.26
CA GLU A 198 -12.28 4.59 6.42
C GLU A 198 -12.43 3.15 5.89
N THR A 199 -11.54 2.72 4.97
CA THR A 199 -11.63 1.45 4.27
C THR A 199 -10.85 0.36 5.01
N PRO A 200 -11.51 -0.63 5.63
CA PRO A 200 -10.84 -1.81 6.18
C PRO A 200 -10.09 -2.58 5.07
N PHE A 201 -8.93 -3.15 5.41
CA PHE A 201 -8.08 -3.82 4.41
C PHE A 201 -8.81 -4.93 3.65
N THR A 202 -9.59 -5.76 4.33
CA THR A 202 -10.36 -6.85 3.72
C THR A 202 -11.39 -6.35 2.71
N VAL A 203 -12.00 -5.20 2.97
CA VAL A 203 -12.93 -4.55 2.04
C VAL A 203 -12.18 -3.92 0.86
N GLY A 204 -11.09 -3.22 1.15
CA GLY A 204 -10.29 -2.56 0.12
C GLY A 204 -9.61 -3.54 -0.84
N ILE A 205 -9.12 -4.69 -0.34
CA ILE A 205 -8.49 -5.71 -1.19
C ILE A 205 -9.51 -6.34 -2.14
N GLU A 206 -10.73 -6.63 -1.67
CA GLU A 206 -11.79 -7.15 -2.54
C GLU A 206 -12.18 -6.13 -3.62
N LYS A 207 -12.39 -4.85 -3.24
CA LYS A 207 -12.63 -3.77 -4.21
C LYS A 207 -11.50 -3.68 -5.25
N THR A 208 -10.26 -3.78 -4.80
CA THR A 208 -9.09 -3.74 -5.67
C THR A 208 -9.09 -4.90 -6.66
N ILE A 209 -9.30 -6.13 -6.19
CA ILE A 209 -9.35 -7.32 -7.03
C ILE A 209 -10.46 -7.18 -8.07
N ARG A 210 -11.68 -6.83 -7.67
CA ARG A 210 -12.82 -6.62 -8.59
C ARG A 210 -12.48 -5.59 -9.66
N TRP A 211 -11.88 -4.48 -9.27
CA TRP A 211 -11.46 -3.46 -10.22
C TRP A 211 -10.51 -4.02 -11.29
N TYR A 212 -9.50 -4.82 -10.88
CA TYR A 212 -8.58 -5.45 -11.84
C TYR A 212 -9.28 -6.48 -12.72
N LEU A 213 -10.24 -7.24 -12.20
CA LEU A 213 -11.03 -8.18 -12.99
C LEU A 213 -11.86 -7.48 -14.07
N ASP A 214 -12.43 -6.34 -13.74
CA ASP A 214 -13.26 -5.54 -14.64
C ASP A 214 -12.44 -4.73 -15.67
N ASN A 215 -11.19 -4.40 -15.35
CA ASN A 215 -10.37 -3.46 -16.14
C ASN A 215 -9.16 -4.12 -16.82
N GLN A 216 -9.32 -5.34 -17.34
CA GLN A 216 -8.25 -6.08 -18.02
C GLN A 216 -7.68 -5.35 -19.25
N ALA A 217 -8.49 -4.58 -19.95
CA ALA A 217 -8.05 -3.77 -21.09
C ALA A 217 -7.00 -2.72 -20.66
N TRP A 218 -7.27 -2.00 -19.58
CA TRP A 218 -6.32 -1.04 -19.02
C TRP A 218 -5.02 -1.71 -18.57
N VAL A 219 -5.12 -2.86 -17.87
CA VAL A 219 -3.94 -3.62 -17.42
C VAL A 219 -3.05 -4.00 -18.61
N ASN A 220 -3.64 -4.51 -19.68
CA ASN A 220 -2.92 -4.91 -20.88
C ASN A 220 -2.28 -3.72 -21.59
N GLU A 221 -2.97 -2.61 -21.72
CA GLU A 221 -2.46 -1.37 -22.32
C GLU A 221 -1.21 -0.87 -21.57
N VAL A 222 -1.29 -0.77 -20.23
CA VAL A 222 -0.17 -0.32 -19.40
C VAL A 222 1.04 -1.25 -19.51
N LEU A 223 0.82 -2.57 -19.54
CA LEU A 223 1.89 -3.55 -19.69
C LEU A 223 2.56 -3.48 -21.08
N GLN A 224 1.79 -3.27 -22.14
CA GLN A 224 2.32 -3.08 -23.49
C GLN A 224 3.17 -1.82 -23.60
N ALA A 225 2.69 -0.69 -23.04
CA ALA A 225 3.42 0.57 -23.05
C ALA A 225 4.78 0.50 -22.32
N THR A 226 4.94 -0.45 -21.39
CA THR A 226 6.19 -0.62 -20.61
C THR A 226 7.12 -1.69 -21.21
N SER A 227 6.64 -2.60 -22.04
CA SER A 227 7.47 -3.63 -22.69
C SER A 227 8.40 -3.09 -23.79
N HIS A 228 8.22 -1.82 -24.18
CA HIS A 228 9.03 -1.13 -25.18
C HIS A 228 10.11 -0.21 -24.57
N ARG A 229 10.33 -0.27 -23.26
CA ARG A 229 11.40 0.45 -22.54
C ARG A 229 12.45 -0.52 -22.00
#